data_7ac03429016a9a77c15b3bd35ddbdc2b
#
_entry.id   7ac03429016a9a77c15b3bd35ddbdc2b
#
_cell.length_a   1.000
_cell.length_b   1.000
_cell.length_c   1.000
_cell.angle_alpha   90.00
_cell.angle_beta   90.00
_cell.angle_gamma   90.00
#
_symmetry.space_group_name_H-M   'P 1'
#
loop_
_entity.id
_entity.type
_entity.pdbx_description
1 polymer ?
#
loop_
_entity_poly.entity_id
_entity_poly.type
_entity_poly.pdbx_seq_one_letter_code
_entity_poly.pdbx_strand_id
1 'polypeptide(L)'
;MAAWKSFVLIGCMLLAACGRIPERQLTESRPAPLLLVSIDGFRADYLDRGLTPTLSALAEGGVRAEYMRPSFPSLAFPNHYALITGMRPDHSGIVANTMEDPRIPDQKFALWNREAVQDPRWWNAATPLWATAQRQGLNAGIMFWPGSEAPVDGKRAEFWATYDKQFSGNSR
;
A
#
# COMPACT_ATOMS: atom_id res chain seq x y z
N MET A 1 -43.15 44.23 45.28
CA MET A 1 -42.80 44.13 43.80
C MET A 1 -41.32 44.11 43.53
N ALA A 2 -40.42 44.37 44.47
CA ALA A 2 -38.94 44.33 44.21
C ALA A 2 -38.30 42.95 44.32
N ALA A 3 -38.82 42.01 45.09
CA ALA A 3 -38.25 40.68 45.33
C ALA A 3 -38.37 39.74 44.12
N TRP A 4 -39.40 39.90 43.29
CA TRP A 4 -39.58 39.03 42.09
C TRP A 4 -38.56 39.30 40.99
N LYS A 5 -38.12 40.54 40.83
CA LYS A 5 -37.12 40.91 39.77
C LYS A 5 -35.74 40.33 40.07
N SER A 6 -35.38 40.18 41.35
CA SER A 6 -34.11 39.60 41.76
C SER A 6 -33.99 38.09 41.50
N PHE A 7 -35.12 37.36 41.65
CA PHE A 7 -35.15 35.92 41.39
C PHE A 7 -35.04 35.58 39.89
N VAL A 8 -35.60 36.41 39.02
CA VAL A 8 -35.50 36.23 37.55
C VAL A 8 -34.09 36.47 37.06
N LEU A 9 -33.37 37.44 37.62
CA LEU A 9 -31.96 37.72 37.25
C LEU A 9 -31.00 36.61 37.70
N ILE A 10 -31.19 36.00 38.84
CA ILE A 10 -30.38 34.87 39.34
C ILE A 10 -30.66 33.61 38.51
N GLY A 11 -31.90 33.36 38.10
CA GLY A 11 -32.26 32.25 37.22
C GLY A 11 -31.63 32.34 35.83
N CYS A 12 -31.52 33.52 35.24
CA CYS A 12 -30.86 33.72 33.95
C CYS A 12 -29.31 33.57 34.00
N MET A 13 -28.67 33.91 35.13
CA MET A 13 -27.24 33.71 35.30
C MET A 13 -26.85 32.22 35.46
N LEU A 14 -27.71 31.40 36.02
CA LEU A 14 -27.46 29.97 36.17
C LEU A 14 -27.63 29.19 34.86
N LEU A 15 -28.39 29.69 33.89
CA LEU A 15 -28.56 29.07 32.58
C LEU A 15 -27.38 29.39 31.61
N ALA A 16 -26.61 30.44 31.89
CA ALA A 16 -25.43 30.79 31.08
C ALA A 16 -24.18 29.95 31.43
N ALA A 17 -24.20 29.17 32.52
CA ALA A 17 -23.09 28.28 32.92
C ALA A 17 -23.15 26.89 32.28
N CYS A 18 -24.18 26.58 31.47
CA CYS A 18 -24.22 25.34 30.72
C CYS A 18 -23.28 25.38 29.56
N GLY A 19 -22.03 24.94 29.83
CA GLY A 19 -21.29 24.08 28.93
C GLY A 19 -20.80 24.69 27.62
N ARG A 20 -19.73 25.44 27.66
CA ARG A 20 -18.72 25.19 26.60
C ARG A 20 -18.14 23.81 26.90
N ILE A 21 -18.71 22.75 26.31
CA ILE A 21 -18.02 21.49 26.14
C ILE A 21 -16.73 21.86 25.33
N PRO A 22 -15.53 21.67 25.90
CA PRO A 22 -14.34 21.91 25.12
C PRO A 22 -14.48 20.99 23.89
N GLU A 23 -14.59 21.60 22.73
CA GLU A 23 -14.50 20.90 21.46
C GLU A 23 -13.15 20.19 21.52
N ARG A 24 -13.21 18.88 21.80
CA ARG A 24 -12.04 18.02 21.79
C ARG A 24 -11.50 18.15 20.37
N GLN A 25 -10.50 19.02 20.18
CA GLN A 25 -9.74 19.01 18.95
C GLN A 25 -9.26 17.58 18.78
N LEU A 26 -9.97 16.85 17.92
CA LEU A 26 -9.46 15.61 17.36
C LEU A 26 -8.19 16.06 16.65
N THR A 27 -7.06 15.96 17.33
CA THR A 27 -5.78 15.99 16.66
C THR A 27 -5.92 14.94 15.58
N GLU A 28 -5.97 15.36 14.33
CA GLU A 28 -5.95 14.45 13.19
C GLU A 28 -4.69 13.61 13.37
N SER A 29 -4.88 12.44 13.95
CA SER A 29 -3.80 11.47 14.10
C SER A 29 -3.44 11.07 12.69
N ARG A 30 -2.29 11.51 12.24
CA ARG A 30 -1.76 11.01 10.96
C ARG A 30 -1.77 9.49 11.03
N PRO A 31 -2.31 8.82 10.01
CA PRO A 31 -2.30 7.37 9.99
C PRO A 31 -0.85 6.87 10.13
N ALA A 32 -0.65 5.80 10.87
CA ALA A 32 0.66 5.20 11.01
C ALA A 32 1.19 4.80 9.62
N PRO A 33 2.47 5.03 9.32
CA PRO A 33 3.04 4.62 8.05
C PRO A 33 3.01 3.10 7.92
N LEU A 34 2.64 2.61 6.73
CA LEU A 34 2.71 1.21 6.35
C LEU A 34 3.96 0.99 5.49
N LEU A 35 4.81 0.06 5.90
CA LEU A 35 5.93 -0.42 5.08
C LEU A 35 5.63 -1.87 4.66
N LEU A 36 5.44 -2.08 3.35
CA LEU A 36 5.28 -3.41 2.77
C LEU A 36 6.58 -3.80 2.06
N VAL A 37 7.22 -4.86 2.56
CA VAL A 37 8.45 -5.41 1.97
C VAL A 37 8.16 -6.80 1.43
N SER A 38 8.52 -7.04 0.16
CA SER A 38 8.43 -8.35 -0.46
C SER A 38 9.82 -8.83 -0.87
N ILE A 39 10.14 -10.08 -0.53
CA ILE A 39 11.41 -10.73 -0.85
C ILE A 39 11.07 -11.96 -1.70
N ASP A 40 11.40 -11.89 -2.99
CA ASP A 40 11.13 -12.99 -3.93
C ASP A 40 11.93 -14.23 -3.56
N GLY A 41 11.31 -15.41 -3.65
CA GLY A 41 11.94 -16.69 -3.34
C GLY A 41 12.29 -16.92 -1.87
N PHE A 42 11.82 -16.09 -0.94
CA PHE A 42 12.09 -16.25 0.49
C PHE A 42 11.19 -17.32 1.10
N ARG A 43 11.76 -18.48 1.43
CA ARG A 43 11.02 -19.58 2.06
C ARG A 43 10.74 -19.30 3.53
N ALA A 44 9.65 -19.89 4.05
CA ALA A 44 9.25 -19.71 5.44
C ALA A 44 10.32 -20.17 6.45
N ASP A 45 11.10 -21.22 6.13
CA ASP A 45 12.17 -21.76 6.97
C ASP A 45 13.49 -20.96 6.91
N TYR A 46 13.60 -19.95 6.07
CA TYR A 46 14.83 -19.15 5.98
C TYR A 46 15.09 -18.32 7.23
N LEU A 47 14.04 -17.95 7.96
CA LEU A 47 14.18 -17.28 9.26
C LEU A 47 14.88 -18.17 10.30
N ASP A 48 14.77 -19.48 10.17
CA ASP A 48 15.31 -20.44 11.14
C ASP A 48 16.79 -20.81 10.87
N ARG A 49 17.37 -20.27 9.79
CA ARG A 49 18.77 -20.53 9.41
C ARG A 49 19.80 -19.65 10.13
N GLY A 50 19.36 -18.67 10.93
CA GLY A 50 20.25 -17.73 11.62
C GLY A 50 20.97 -16.71 10.72
N LEU A 51 20.59 -16.61 9.44
CA LEU A 51 21.21 -15.70 8.47
C LEU A 51 20.51 -14.35 8.35
N THR A 52 19.33 -14.21 8.96
CA THR A 52 18.46 -13.03 8.85
C THR A 52 18.10 -12.47 10.23
N PRO A 53 19.08 -11.98 11.02
CA PRO A 53 18.85 -11.59 12.42
C PRO A 53 17.79 -10.48 12.55
N THR A 54 17.78 -9.50 11.64
CA THR A 54 16.77 -8.41 11.65
C THR A 54 15.35 -8.92 11.39
N LEU A 55 15.17 -9.81 10.41
CA LEU A 55 13.87 -10.39 10.12
C LEU A 55 13.41 -11.32 11.25
N SER A 56 14.34 -12.07 11.85
CA SER A 56 14.04 -12.92 13.01
C SER A 56 13.59 -12.07 14.21
N ALA A 57 14.27 -10.97 14.51
CA ALA A 57 13.86 -10.06 15.58
C ALA A 57 12.48 -9.42 15.32
N LEU A 58 12.17 -9.06 14.06
CA LEU A 58 10.83 -8.58 13.71
C LEU A 58 9.76 -9.66 13.89
N ALA A 59 10.07 -10.90 13.57
CA ALA A 59 9.16 -12.03 13.76
C ALA A 59 8.91 -12.34 15.25
N GLU A 60 9.93 -12.21 16.09
CA GLU A 60 9.83 -12.39 17.54
C GLU A 60 9.03 -11.28 18.23
N GLY A 61 9.21 -10.05 17.78
CA GLY A 61 8.49 -8.87 18.32
C GLY A 61 7.11 -8.63 17.73
N GLY A 62 6.73 -9.37 16.69
CA GLY A 62 5.50 -9.16 15.92
C GLY A 62 4.67 -10.42 15.75
N VAL A 63 4.13 -10.62 14.56
CA VAL A 63 3.35 -11.81 14.19
C VAL A 63 4.03 -12.51 13.02
N ARG A 64 4.35 -13.77 13.18
CA ARG A 64 4.90 -14.63 12.13
C ARG A 64 3.85 -15.63 11.68
N ALA A 65 3.52 -15.63 10.39
CA ALA A 65 2.74 -16.70 9.79
C ALA A 65 3.62 -17.95 9.59
N GLU A 66 3.03 -19.13 9.61
CA GLU A 66 3.72 -20.39 9.35
C GLU A 66 4.31 -20.41 7.92
N TYR A 67 3.51 -19.94 6.94
CA TYR A 67 3.94 -19.76 5.55
C TYR A 67 2.97 -18.83 4.82
N MET A 68 3.38 -18.35 3.65
CA MET A 68 2.52 -17.67 2.69
C MET A 68 2.30 -18.57 1.48
N ARG A 69 1.04 -18.82 1.14
CA ARG A 69 0.68 -19.56 -0.08
C ARG A 69 0.62 -18.62 -1.26
N PRO A 70 1.49 -18.78 -2.29
CA PRO A 70 1.42 -17.96 -3.49
C PRO A 70 0.17 -18.27 -4.32
N SER A 71 -0.20 -17.31 -5.18
CA SER A 71 -1.17 -17.54 -6.25
C SER A 71 -0.56 -18.40 -7.36
N PHE A 72 -1.38 -19.14 -8.10
CA PHE A 72 -0.92 -19.80 -9.32
C PHE A 72 -1.05 -18.86 -10.52
N PRO A 73 -0.02 -18.82 -11.41
CA PRO A 73 1.29 -19.47 -11.30
C PRO A 73 2.18 -18.79 -10.26
N SER A 74 3.03 -19.58 -9.56
CA SER A 74 3.94 -19.06 -8.52
C SER A 74 5.18 -18.41 -9.15
N LEU A 75 4.94 -17.40 -9.98
CA LEU A 75 5.96 -16.59 -10.65
C LEU A 75 6.06 -15.21 -10.02
N ALA A 76 7.19 -14.51 -10.20
CA ALA A 76 7.45 -13.24 -9.54
C ALA A 76 6.38 -12.18 -9.84
N PHE A 77 6.16 -11.81 -11.11
CA PHE A 77 5.25 -10.74 -11.45
C PHE A 77 3.78 -11.03 -11.09
N PRO A 78 3.21 -12.20 -11.44
CA PRO A 78 1.85 -12.54 -11.03
C PRO A 78 1.64 -12.44 -9.51
N ASN A 79 2.58 -12.96 -8.71
CA ASN A 79 2.41 -12.97 -7.26
C ASN A 79 2.60 -11.59 -6.63
N HIS A 80 3.63 -10.84 -7.01
CA HIS A 80 3.80 -9.48 -6.49
C HIS A 80 2.63 -8.57 -6.86
N TYR A 81 2.06 -8.74 -8.06
CA TYR A 81 0.89 -7.96 -8.46
C TYR A 81 -0.38 -8.41 -7.74
N ALA A 82 -0.53 -9.71 -7.46
CA ALA A 82 -1.61 -10.22 -6.63
C ALA A 82 -1.56 -9.68 -5.20
N LEU A 83 -0.37 -9.60 -4.59
CA LEU A 83 -0.19 -9.03 -3.24
C LEU A 83 -0.64 -7.57 -3.14
N ILE A 84 -0.35 -6.76 -4.17
CA ILE A 84 -0.62 -5.33 -4.13
C ILE A 84 -2.00 -4.95 -4.65
N THR A 85 -2.70 -5.85 -5.33
CA THR A 85 -4.04 -5.62 -5.88
C THR A 85 -5.13 -6.39 -5.14
N GLY A 86 -4.77 -7.44 -4.41
CA GLY A 86 -5.71 -8.39 -3.82
C GLY A 86 -6.41 -9.27 -4.85
N MET A 87 -5.99 -9.24 -6.11
CA MET A 87 -6.61 -9.98 -7.21
C MET A 87 -5.70 -11.10 -7.70
N ARG A 88 -6.32 -12.27 -8.01
CA ARG A 88 -5.59 -13.37 -8.61
C ARG A 88 -5.13 -13.02 -10.03
N PRO A 89 -4.08 -13.69 -10.55
CA PRO A 89 -3.50 -13.40 -11.86
C PRO A 89 -4.49 -13.39 -13.03
N ASP A 90 -5.45 -14.31 -13.04
CA ASP A 90 -6.51 -14.41 -14.06
C ASP A 90 -7.45 -13.17 -14.08
N HIS A 91 -7.56 -12.46 -12.96
CA HIS A 91 -8.37 -11.24 -12.85
C HIS A 91 -7.53 -9.97 -12.98
N SER A 92 -6.28 -10.00 -12.53
CA SER A 92 -5.38 -8.85 -12.61
C SER A 92 -4.73 -8.67 -13.99
N GLY A 93 -4.81 -9.69 -14.85
CA GLY A 93 -4.23 -9.70 -16.19
C GLY A 93 -2.74 -10.04 -16.24
N ILE A 94 -2.03 -10.03 -15.11
CA ILE A 94 -0.62 -10.39 -15.06
C ILE A 94 -0.49 -11.89 -14.75
N VAL A 95 -0.54 -12.70 -15.79
CA VAL A 95 -0.60 -14.16 -15.67
C VAL A 95 0.76 -14.86 -15.78
N ALA A 96 1.80 -14.16 -16.25
CA ALA A 96 3.15 -14.70 -16.38
C ALA A 96 4.20 -13.59 -16.34
N ASN A 97 5.48 -13.99 -16.20
CA ASN A 97 6.62 -13.07 -16.38
C ASN A 97 6.88 -12.71 -17.85
N THR A 98 6.35 -13.54 -18.76
CA THR A 98 6.34 -13.32 -20.22
C THR A 98 5.00 -13.77 -20.73
N MET A 99 4.27 -12.89 -21.43
CA MET A 99 2.92 -13.19 -21.90
C MET A 99 2.56 -12.36 -23.14
N GLU A 100 1.53 -12.77 -23.82
CA GLU A 100 0.91 -12.08 -24.95
C GLU A 100 -0.57 -11.88 -24.65
N ASP A 101 -1.14 -10.77 -25.10
CA ASP A 101 -2.56 -10.49 -25.00
C ASP A 101 -3.09 -10.08 -26.38
N PRO A 102 -4.11 -10.75 -26.93
CA PRO A 102 -4.71 -10.38 -28.22
C PRO A 102 -5.21 -8.93 -28.28
N ARG A 103 -5.49 -8.31 -27.14
CA ARG A 103 -5.88 -6.89 -27.05
C ARG A 103 -4.71 -5.94 -27.17
N ILE A 104 -3.46 -6.42 -27.07
CA ILE A 104 -2.21 -5.70 -27.18
C ILE A 104 -1.32 -6.40 -28.24
N PRO A 105 -1.76 -6.48 -29.51
CA PRO A 105 -1.09 -7.30 -30.53
C PRO A 105 0.25 -6.75 -30.98
N ASP A 106 0.51 -5.49 -30.69
CA ASP A 106 1.73 -4.76 -31.05
C ASP A 106 2.88 -4.95 -30.07
N GLN A 107 2.64 -5.62 -28.93
CA GLN A 107 3.65 -5.74 -27.88
C GLN A 107 3.56 -7.09 -27.15
N LYS A 108 4.72 -7.69 -26.92
CA LYS A 108 4.87 -8.84 -26.03
C LYS A 108 5.38 -8.37 -24.67
N PHE A 109 4.65 -8.75 -23.61
CA PHE A 109 5.10 -8.49 -22.25
C PHE A 109 6.27 -9.41 -21.88
N ALA A 110 7.29 -8.82 -21.29
CA ALA A 110 8.35 -9.55 -20.61
C ALA A 110 8.91 -8.68 -19.48
N LEU A 111 9.18 -9.27 -18.34
CA LEU A 111 9.63 -8.54 -17.14
C LEU A 111 10.94 -7.74 -17.35
N TRP A 112 11.73 -8.12 -18.33
CA TRP A 112 12.96 -7.40 -18.72
C TRP A 112 12.75 -6.38 -19.86
N ASN A 113 11.58 -6.36 -20.49
CA ASN A 113 11.26 -5.39 -21.53
C ASN A 113 10.77 -4.10 -20.89
N ARG A 114 11.64 -3.06 -20.94
CA ARG A 114 11.37 -1.76 -20.30
C ARG A 114 10.14 -1.05 -20.85
N GLU A 115 9.89 -1.16 -22.14
CA GLU A 115 8.71 -0.56 -22.77
C GLU A 115 7.44 -1.24 -22.29
N ALA A 116 7.41 -2.57 -22.24
CA ALA A 116 6.25 -3.32 -21.81
C ALA A 116 5.93 -3.10 -20.32
N VAL A 117 6.93 -3.09 -19.42
CA VAL A 117 6.67 -2.88 -17.99
C VAL A 117 6.20 -1.46 -17.65
N GLN A 118 6.42 -0.51 -18.55
CA GLN A 118 5.95 0.87 -18.41
C GLN A 118 4.63 1.16 -19.13
N ASP A 119 4.17 0.23 -19.95
CA ASP A 119 2.94 0.39 -20.73
C ASP A 119 1.71 0.12 -19.83
N PRO A 120 0.84 1.13 -19.60
CA PRO A 120 -0.33 0.99 -18.74
C PRO A 120 -1.34 -0.05 -19.22
N ARG A 121 -1.33 -0.41 -20.51
CA ARG A 121 -2.27 -1.40 -21.06
C ARG A 121 -2.17 -2.75 -20.35
N TRP A 122 -0.98 -3.13 -19.88
CA TRP A 122 -0.75 -4.38 -19.14
C TRP A 122 -1.26 -4.34 -17.69
N TRP A 123 -1.41 -3.16 -17.10
CA TRP A 123 -1.64 -2.98 -15.66
C TRP A 123 -3.04 -2.46 -15.30
N ASN A 124 -3.88 -2.15 -16.31
CA ASN A 124 -5.17 -1.49 -16.10
C ASN A 124 -6.30 -2.41 -15.61
N ALA A 125 -6.08 -3.73 -15.56
CA ALA A 125 -7.12 -4.67 -15.12
C ALA A 125 -7.35 -4.68 -13.61
N ALA A 126 -6.43 -4.12 -12.81
CA ALA A 126 -6.54 -4.08 -11.36
C ALA A 126 -5.95 -2.77 -10.80
N THR A 127 -6.47 -2.32 -9.66
CA THR A 127 -5.99 -1.13 -8.97
C THR A 127 -5.02 -1.52 -7.86
N PRO A 128 -3.75 -1.13 -7.96
CA PRO A 128 -2.77 -1.44 -6.91
C PRO A 128 -2.97 -0.57 -5.66
N LEU A 129 -2.47 -1.05 -4.52
CA LEU A 129 -2.64 -0.43 -3.21
C LEU A 129 -2.16 1.04 -3.17
N TRP A 130 -1.06 1.36 -3.85
CA TRP A 130 -0.57 2.75 -3.91
C TRP A 130 -1.56 3.69 -4.60
N ALA A 131 -2.21 3.25 -5.69
CA ALA A 131 -3.22 4.07 -6.36
C ALA A 131 -4.45 4.24 -5.46
N THR A 132 -4.84 3.21 -4.72
CA THR A 132 -5.92 3.27 -3.72
C THR A 132 -5.58 4.26 -2.59
N ALA A 133 -4.35 4.22 -2.07
CA ALA A 133 -3.87 5.14 -1.04
C ALA A 133 -3.90 6.59 -1.53
N GLN A 134 -3.39 6.86 -2.72
CA GLN A 134 -3.37 8.20 -3.31
C GLN A 134 -4.78 8.75 -3.58
N ARG A 135 -5.74 7.90 -3.98
CA ARG A 135 -7.15 8.31 -4.12
C ARG A 135 -7.77 8.76 -2.79
N GLN A 136 -7.24 8.28 -1.68
CA GLN A 136 -7.64 8.65 -0.32
C GLN A 136 -6.81 9.80 0.27
N GLY A 137 -5.98 10.47 -0.54
CA GLY A 137 -5.14 11.59 -0.11
C GLY A 137 -3.89 11.20 0.68
N LEU A 138 -3.50 9.91 0.65
CA LEU A 138 -2.27 9.44 1.28
C LEU A 138 -1.11 9.47 0.29
N ASN A 139 0.09 9.76 0.77
CA ASN A 139 1.30 9.67 -0.03
C ASN A 139 1.74 8.21 -0.16
N ALA A 140 2.21 7.83 -1.34
CA ALA A 140 2.72 6.49 -1.62
C ALA A 140 4.10 6.58 -2.26
N GLY A 141 5.03 5.80 -1.71
CA GLY A 141 6.37 5.60 -2.25
C GLY A 141 6.59 4.14 -2.61
N ILE A 142 7.11 3.86 -3.81
CA ILE A 142 7.29 2.49 -4.29
C ILE A 142 8.68 2.34 -4.90
N MET A 143 9.35 1.28 -4.50
CA MET A 143 10.65 0.93 -5.05
C MET A 143 10.58 -0.48 -5.64
N PHE A 144 10.80 -0.59 -6.97
CA PHE A 144 11.00 -1.84 -7.72
C PHE A 144 9.83 -2.83 -7.69
N TRP A 145 8.64 -2.42 -7.30
CA TRP A 145 7.49 -3.31 -7.31
C TRP A 145 6.96 -3.50 -8.74
N PRO A 146 6.62 -4.73 -9.19
CA PRO A 146 5.99 -4.95 -10.49
C PRO A 146 4.76 -4.07 -10.69
N GLY A 147 4.73 -3.33 -11.80
CA GLY A 147 3.68 -2.37 -12.11
C GLY A 147 3.89 -0.94 -11.61
N SER A 148 4.88 -0.70 -10.73
CA SER A 148 5.13 0.66 -10.20
C SER A 148 5.64 1.65 -11.24
N GLU A 149 6.18 1.17 -12.35
CA GLU A 149 6.74 1.98 -13.41
C GLU A 149 5.71 2.42 -14.47
N ALA A 150 4.55 1.79 -14.47
CA ALA A 150 3.44 2.17 -15.34
C ALA A 150 2.48 3.13 -14.64
N PRO A 151 1.90 4.10 -15.36
CA PRO A 151 0.81 4.88 -14.80
C PRO A 151 -0.45 4.01 -14.70
N VAL A 152 -1.11 4.03 -13.54
CA VAL A 152 -2.43 3.45 -13.33
C VAL A 152 -3.43 4.61 -13.23
N ASP A 153 -4.54 4.53 -13.97
CA ASP A 153 -5.49 5.66 -14.12
C ASP A 153 -4.79 6.99 -14.52
N GLY A 154 -3.79 6.89 -15.38
CA GLY A 154 -3.02 8.04 -15.86
C GLY A 154 -2.04 8.64 -14.85
N LYS A 155 -1.87 8.04 -13.67
CA LYS A 155 -0.97 8.54 -12.61
C LYS A 155 -0.01 7.46 -12.13
N ARG A 156 1.23 7.84 -11.86
CA ARG A 156 2.19 7.03 -11.10
C ARG A 156 2.11 7.34 -9.61
N ALA A 157 2.73 6.50 -8.81
CA ALA A 157 2.98 6.84 -7.42
C ALA A 157 3.76 8.16 -7.32
N GLU A 158 3.56 8.90 -6.23
CA GLU A 158 4.25 10.18 -6.01
C GLU A 158 5.76 10.00 -5.95
N PHE A 159 6.19 8.95 -5.27
CA PHE A 159 7.59 8.56 -5.18
C PHE A 159 7.76 7.16 -5.74
N TRP A 160 8.53 7.03 -6.80
CA TRP A 160 8.82 5.73 -7.42
C TRP A 160 10.23 5.72 -8.01
N ALA A 161 10.80 4.54 -8.16
CA ALA A 161 12.10 4.36 -8.80
C ALA A 161 12.01 3.28 -9.89
N THR A 162 12.70 3.54 -10.99
CA THR A 162 12.92 2.57 -12.05
C THR A 162 13.77 1.43 -11.53
N TYR A 163 13.39 0.19 -11.83
CA TYR A 163 14.23 -0.95 -11.49
C TYR A 163 15.58 -0.87 -12.19
N ASP A 164 16.65 -0.88 -11.39
CA ASP A 164 18.02 -0.90 -11.87
C ASP A 164 18.74 -2.13 -11.34
N LYS A 165 19.23 -2.96 -12.29
CA LYS A 165 20.00 -4.17 -11.96
C LYS A 165 21.31 -3.85 -11.22
N GLN A 166 21.87 -2.67 -11.41
CA GLN A 166 23.11 -2.26 -10.74
C GLN A 166 22.89 -1.97 -9.26
N PHE A 167 21.66 -1.56 -8.87
CA PHE A 167 21.31 -1.28 -7.48
C PHE A 167 21.20 -2.57 -6.65
N SER A 168 20.85 -3.69 -7.26
CA SER A 168 20.65 -4.97 -6.58
C SER A 168 21.93 -5.71 -6.19
N GLY A 169 23.10 -5.25 -6.64
CA GLY A 169 24.36 -5.97 -6.49
C GLY A 169 25.48 -5.28 -5.71
N ASN A 170 25.38 -4.00 -5.37
CA ASN A 170 26.57 -3.22 -4.98
C ASN A 170 26.42 -2.36 -3.71
N SER A 171 25.48 -2.64 -2.83
CA SER A 171 25.53 -2.08 -1.48
C SER A 171 26.31 -3.03 -0.55
N ARG A 172 27.61 -2.98 -0.61
CA ARG A 172 28.50 -3.45 0.46
C ARG A 172 28.81 -2.29 1.38
#